data_65d79cd2671c257d5fdb45eeedd3bd17
#
_entry.id   65d79cd2671c257d5fdb45eeedd3bd17
#
_cell.length_a   1.000
_cell.length_b   1.000
_cell.length_c   1.000
_cell.angle_alpha   90.00
_cell.angle_beta   90.00
_cell.angle_gamma   90.00
#
_symmetry.space_group_name_H-M   'P 1'
#
loop_
_entity.id
_entity.type
_entity.pdbx_description
1 polymer ?
#
loop_
_entity_poly.entity_id
_entity_poly.type
_entity_poly.pdbx_seq_one_letter_code
_entity_poly.pdbx_strand_id
1 'polypeptide(L)'
;LDVQRHVVIEEFKQRHLNQPYGDTGHLVRGMAYQTHPYQWPTIGKDISHIEQATLEDVKNFFVRFYAPNNAILSVPGNISFEDVKTLAEKWFGGIPRRDVPQRQLPQEPRQTKERRLDVTRNVPVDALYMVFHMCDRLHPNYYTYDMLSDLLSNGQSSRFVQHLVKKRQVFSHIDAYISGSIDAGLFHITGKPALGISLEEAEAAIWEELEAM
;
A
#
# COMPACT_ATOMS: atom_id res chain seq x y z
N LEU A 1 0.49 -8.78 -26.35
CA LEU A 1 0.46 -9.24 -24.97
C LEU A 1 1.86 -9.56 -24.46
N ASP A 2 2.64 -10.40 -25.19
CA ASP A 2 3.90 -10.96 -24.70
C ASP A 2 4.96 -9.90 -24.36
N VAL A 3 5.13 -8.88 -25.19
CA VAL A 3 6.03 -7.76 -24.90
C VAL A 3 5.65 -7.08 -23.57
N GLN A 4 4.35 -6.77 -23.37
CA GLN A 4 3.88 -6.13 -22.14
C GLN A 4 3.97 -7.06 -20.93
N ARG A 5 3.77 -8.36 -21.12
CA ARG A 5 3.97 -9.36 -20.08
C ARG A 5 5.41 -9.31 -19.55
N HIS A 6 6.40 -9.31 -20.42
CA HIS A 6 7.81 -9.20 -20.04
C HIS A 6 8.09 -7.89 -19.30
N VAL A 7 7.54 -6.76 -19.77
CA VAL A 7 7.71 -5.47 -19.10
C VAL A 7 7.20 -5.52 -17.66
N VAL A 8 5.98 -6.07 -17.44
CA VAL A 8 5.40 -6.16 -16.08
C VAL A 8 6.16 -7.14 -15.20
N ILE A 9 6.64 -8.27 -15.75
CA ILE A 9 7.49 -9.23 -15.03
C ILE A 9 8.81 -8.57 -14.60
N GLU A 10 9.46 -7.83 -15.49
CA GLU A 10 10.70 -7.12 -15.14
C GLU A 10 10.47 -5.99 -14.13
N GLU A 11 9.33 -5.28 -14.21
CA GLU A 11 8.94 -4.31 -13.20
C GLU A 11 8.74 -4.96 -11.83
N PHE A 12 8.06 -6.12 -11.78
CA PHE A 12 7.89 -6.89 -10.56
C PHE A 12 9.25 -7.28 -9.95
N LYS A 13 10.15 -7.84 -10.78
CA LYS A 13 11.49 -8.23 -10.33
C LYS A 13 12.28 -7.02 -9.82
N GLN A 14 12.32 -5.93 -10.57
CA GLN A 14 13.08 -4.74 -10.21
C GLN A 14 12.59 -4.13 -8.90
N ARG A 15 11.28 -4.03 -8.70
CA ARG A 15 10.70 -3.35 -7.53
C ARG A 15 10.64 -4.23 -6.28
N HIS A 16 10.47 -5.55 -6.46
CA HIS A 16 10.15 -6.43 -5.33
C HIS A 16 11.18 -7.53 -5.06
N LEU A 17 11.98 -7.96 -6.04
CA LEU A 17 12.94 -9.04 -5.85
C LEU A 17 14.39 -8.57 -5.84
N ASN A 18 14.74 -7.61 -6.69
CA ASN A 18 16.13 -7.20 -6.95
C ASN A 18 16.56 -6.00 -6.09
N GLN A 19 15.70 -5.48 -5.22
CA GLN A 19 16.05 -4.37 -4.32
C GLN A 19 16.13 -4.84 -2.88
N PRO A 20 17.06 -4.30 -2.07
CA PRO A 20 17.02 -4.49 -0.63
C PRO A 20 15.65 -4.08 -0.08
N TYR A 21 15.06 -4.92 0.75
CA TYR A 21 13.72 -4.74 1.35
C TYR A 21 12.56 -4.71 0.34
N GLY A 22 12.77 -5.07 -0.93
CA GLY A 22 11.76 -4.96 -1.99
C GLY A 22 10.53 -5.85 -1.77
N ASP A 23 10.70 -7.02 -1.16
CA ASP A 23 9.62 -7.98 -0.86
C ASP A 23 8.81 -7.63 0.41
N THR A 24 9.23 -6.64 1.19
CA THR A 24 8.59 -6.25 2.46
C THR A 24 7.10 -5.98 2.31
N GLY A 25 6.72 -5.27 1.25
CA GLY A 25 5.31 -4.95 1.00
C GLY A 25 4.44 -6.19 0.79
N HIS A 26 4.96 -7.26 0.19
CA HIS A 26 4.27 -8.55 0.04
C HIS A 26 4.17 -9.27 1.38
N LEU A 27 5.27 -9.34 2.12
CA LEU A 27 5.33 -10.01 3.42
C LEU A 27 4.38 -9.35 4.43
N VAL A 28 4.47 -8.04 4.59
CA VAL A 28 3.63 -7.26 5.51
C VAL A 28 2.15 -7.41 5.19
N ARG A 29 1.76 -7.26 3.91
CA ARG A 29 0.36 -7.40 3.50
C ARG A 29 -0.15 -8.83 3.69
N GLY A 30 0.65 -9.84 3.34
CA GLY A 30 0.30 -11.24 3.54
C GLY A 30 0.12 -11.63 5.00
N MET A 31 0.80 -10.94 5.92
CA MET A 31 0.62 -11.11 7.36
C MET A 31 -0.57 -10.32 7.91
N ALA A 32 -0.75 -9.08 7.44
CA ALA A 32 -1.80 -8.21 7.94
C ALA A 32 -3.20 -8.69 7.51
N TYR A 33 -3.36 -9.13 6.27
CA TYR A 33 -4.65 -9.55 5.72
C TYR A 33 -4.68 -11.05 5.45
N GLN A 34 -5.72 -11.72 5.91
CA GLN A 34 -5.91 -13.17 5.72
C GLN A 34 -6.97 -13.50 4.67
N THR A 35 -8.00 -12.67 4.55
CA THR A 35 -9.13 -12.91 3.65
C THR A 35 -9.31 -11.80 2.62
N HIS A 36 -9.00 -10.56 3.01
CA HIS A 36 -9.19 -9.42 2.12
C HIS A 36 -8.14 -9.41 1.00
N PRO A 37 -8.48 -9.03 -0.25
CA PRO A 37 -7.52 -8.93 -1.36
C PRO A 37 -6.34 -7.99 -1.15
N TYR A 38 -6.36 -7.13 -0.14
CA TYR A 38 -5.22 -6.29 0.24
C TYR A 38 -4.02 -7.09 0.76
N GLN A 39 -4.14 -8.40 0.90
CA GLN A 39 -3.03 -9.30 1.26
C GLN A 39 -1.89 -9.33 0.21
N TRP A 40 -2.09 -8.74 -0.98
CA TRP A 40 -1.04 -8.52 -1.97
C TRP A 40 -1.10 -7.11 -2.56
N PRO A 41 0.03 -6.58 -3.05
CA PRO A 41 0.05 -5.26 -3.69
C PRO A 41 -0.57 -5.30 -5.10
N THR A 42 -0.82 -4.12 -5.64
CA THR A 42 -1.46 -3.94 -6.96
C THR A 42 -0.70 -4.60 -8.11
N ILE A 43 0.63 -4.71 -8.01
CA ILE A 43 1.44 -5.39 -9.02
C ILE A 43 1.11 -6.89 -9.17
N GLY A 44 0.46 -7.47 -8.16
CA GLY A 44 0.06 -8.87 -8.12
C GLY A 44 0.71 -9.63 -6.97
N LYS A 45 0.18 -10.82 -6.72
CA LYS A 45 0.64 -11.70 -5.64
C LYS A 45 1.90 -12.47 -6.06
N ASP A 46 1.94 -12.93 -7.29
CA ASP A 46 2.97 -13.84 -7.79
C ASP A 46 3.20 -13.62 -9.29
N ILE A 47 4.45 -13.74 -9.74
CA ILE A 47 4.84 -13.61 -11.15
C ILE A 47 4.11 -14.62 -12.02
N SER A 48 3.89 -15.84 -11.53
CA SER A 48 3.20 -16.90 -12.29
C SER A 48 1.79 -16.48 -12.75
N HIS A 49 1.10 -15.61 -12.01
CA HIS A 49 -0.19 -15.08 -12.45
C HIS A 49 -0.06 -14.20 -13.71
N ILE A 50 1.04 -13.45 -13.81
CA ILE A 50 1.33 -12.62 -14.99
C ILE A 50 1.75 -13.50 -16.17
N GLU A 51 2.57 -14.52 -15.91
CA GLU A 51 3.04 -15.47 -16.91
C GLU A 51 1.89 -16.26 -17.54
N GLN A 52 0.93 -16.69 -16.74
CA GLN A 52 -0.22 -17.50 -17.16
C GLN A 52 -1.36 -16.68 -17.76
N ALA A 53 -1.40 -15.35 -17.56
CA ALA A 53 -2.47 -14.50 -18.08
C ALA A 53 -2.58 -14.60 -19.60
N THR A 54 -3.76 -14.89 -20.10
CA THR A 54 -4.06 -15.02 -21.52
C THR A 54 -4.57 -13.71 -22.12
N LEU A 55 -4.56 -13.59 -23.44
CA LEU A 55 -5.19 -12.45 -24.11
C LEU A 55 -6.71 -12.41 -23.85
N GLU A 56 -7.33 -13.55 -23.65
CA GLU A 56 -8.75 -13.65 -23.33
C GLU A 56 -9.05 -13.09 -21.94
N ASP A 57 -8.21 -13.40 -20.94
CA ASP A 57 -8.34 -12.83 -19.59
C ASP A 57 -8.27 -11.30 -19.63
N VAL A 58 -7.30 -10.75 -20.37
CA VAL A 58 -7.16 -9.30 -20.55
C VAL A 58 -8.38 -8.69 -21.24
N LYS A 59 -8.89 -9.31 -22.30
CA LYS A 59 -10.09 -8.85 -22.99
C LYS A 59 -11.33 -8.91 -22.09
N ASN A 60 -11.50 -10.00 -21.36
CA ASN A 60 -12.63 -10.18 -20.44
C ASN A 60 -12.59 -9.16 -19.31
N PHE A 61 -11.41 -8.90 -18.75
CA PHE A 61 -11.22 -7.85 -17.75
C PHE A 61 -11.59 -6.46 -18.32
N PHE A 62 -11.10 -6.15 -19.53
CA PHE A 62 -11.40 -4.88 -20.20
C PHE A 62 -12.90 -4.71 -20.46
N VAL A 63 -13.54 -5.74 -21.03
CA VAL A 63 -14.99 -5.71 -21.29
C VAL A 63 -15.78 -5.53 -19.99
N ARG A 64 -15.34 -6.17 -18.91
CA ARG A 64 -16.04 -6.17 -17.62
C ARG A 64 -15.96 -4.83 -16.89
N PHE A 65 -14.83 -4.14 -16.95
CA PHE A 65 -14.56 -2.99 -16.09
C PHE A 65 -14.42 -1.66 -16.84
N TYR A 66 -14.02 -1.68 -18.11
CA TYR A 66 -13.78 -0.47 -18.91
C TYR A 66 -15.03 -0.12 -19.75
N ALA A 67 -16.05 0.37 -19.08
CA ALA A 67 -17.27 0.87 -19.71
C ALA A 67 -17.51 2.32 -19.30
N PRO A 68 -18.15 3.17 -20.15
CA PRO A 68 -18.44 4.56 -19.82
C PRO A 68 -19.24 4.74 -18.52
N ASN A 69 -20.14 3.82 -18.21
CA ASN A 69 -20.90 3.83 -16.97
C ASN A 69 -20.13 3.37 -15.72
N ASN A 70 -18.85 3.01 -15.86
CA ASN A 70 -17.92 2.70 -14.78
C ASN A 70 -16.71 3.66 -14.80
N ALA A 71 -16.80 4.78 -15.48
CA ALA A 71 -15.72 5.75 -15.59
C ALA A 71 -16.20 7.15 -15.19
N ILE A 72 -15.29 7.93 -14.61
CA ILE A 72 -15.47 9.37 -14.37
C ILE A 72 -14.45 10.09 -15.23
N LEU A 73 -14.93 10.96 -16.13
CA LEU A 73 -14.09 11.81 -16.95
C LEU A 73 -13.92 13.17 -16.26
N SER A 74 -12.69 13.51 -15.90
CA SER A 74 -12.33 14.82 -15.35
C SER A 74 -11.43 15.55 -16.35
N VAL A 75 -11.83 16.72 -16.79
CA VAL A 75 -11.11 17.54 -17.77
C VAL A 75 -10.86 18.92 -17.18
N PRO A 76 -9.79 19.13 -16.40
CA PRO A 76 -9.43 20.45 -15.88
C PRO A 76 -8.76 21.27 -16.98
N GLY A 77 -9.13 22.55 -17.13
CA GLY A 77 -8.49 23.44 -18.10
C GLY A 77 -9.42 24.55 -18.59
N ASN A 78 -8.92 25.33 -19.52
CA ASN A 78 -9.71 26.40 -20.17
C ASN A 78 -10.55 25.81 -21.31
N ILE A 79 -11.57 25.08 -20.96
CA ILE A 79 -12.53 24.46 -21.90
C ILE A 79 -13.94 24.53 -21.30
N SER A 80 -14.96 24.75 -22.13
CA SER A 80 -16.33 24.79 -21.66
C SER A 80 -16.88 23.37 -21.41
N PHE A 81 -17.85 23.26 -20.52
CA PHE A 81 -18.56 21.98 -20.28
C PHE A 81 -19.23 21.44 -21.56
N GLU A 82 -19.82 22.31 -22.36
CA GLU A 82 -20.49 21.92 -23.61
C GLU A 82 -19.50 21.38 -24.65
N ASP A 83 -18.29 21.94 -24.73
CA ASP A 83 -17.27 21.42 -25.62
C ASP A 83 -16.77 20.04 -25.12
N VAL A 84 -16.56 19.88 -23.81
CA VAL A 84 -16.18 18.58 -23.22
C VAL A 84 -17.27 17.55 -23.46
N LYS A 85 -18.54 17.91 -23.27
CA LYS A 85 -19.69 17.03 -23.51
C LYS A 85 -19.73 16.58 -24.98
N THR A 86 -19.63 17.54 -25.92
CA THR A 86 -19.61 17.24 -27.35
C THR A 86 -18.46 16.28 -27.73
N LEU A 87 -17.26 16.52 -27.19
CA LEU A 87 -16.13 15.66 -27.43
C LEU A 87 -16.30 14.27 -26.79
N ALA A 88 -16.84 14.23 -25.57
CA ALA A 88 -17.12 12.98 -24.89
C ALA A 88 -18.16 12.13 -25.64
N GLU A 89 -19.25 12.74 -26.11
CA GLU A 89 -20.26 12.08 -26.93
C GLU A 89 -19.65 11.56 -28.24
N LYS A 90 -18.81 12.36 -28.89
CA LYS A 90 -18.14 11.97 -30.14
C LYS A 90 -17.24 10.74 -29.95
N TRP A 91 -16.46 10.69 -28.90
CA TRP A 91 -15.42 9.66 -28.72
C TRP A 91 -15.89 8.46 -27.91
N PHE A 92 -16.81 8.64 -27.00
CA PHE A 92 -17.27 7.57 -26.08
C PHE A 92 -18.75 7.21 -26.27
N GLY A 93 -19.55 8.06 -26.92
CA GLY A 93 -21.00 7.85 -27.08
C GLY A 93 -21.36 6.57 -27.84
N GLY A 94 -20.47 6.06 -28.69
CA GLY A 94 -20.67 4.79 -29.40
C GLY A 94 -20.36 3.54 -28.55
N ILE A 95 -19.81 3.70 -27.33
CA ILE A 95 -19.50 2.57 -26.47
C ILE A 95 -20.73 2.21 -25.64
N PRO A 96 -21.26 0.98 -25.76
CA PRO A 96 -22.48 0.60 -25.05
C PRO A 96 -22.27 0.54 -23.54
N ARG A 97 -23.33 0.84 -22.79
CA ARG A 97 -23.40 0.56 -21.35
C ARG A 97 -23.22 -0.94 -21.11
N ARG A 98 -22.53 -1.30 -20.04
CA ARG A 98 -22.26 -2.69 -19.65
C ARG A 98 -22.69 -2.95 -18.21
N ASP A 99 -22.95 -4.20 -17.89
CA ASP A 99 -23.14 -4.63 -16.51
C ASP A 99 -21.77 -4.62 -15.79
N VAL A 100 -21.65 -3.71 -14.82
CA VAL A 100 -20.46 -3.63 -13.98
C VAL A 100 -20.71 -4.39 -12.70
N PRO A 101 -19.86 -5.38 -12.35
CA PRO A 101 -20.07 -6.13 -11.13
C PRO A 101 -19.95 -5.21 -9.92
N GLN A 102 -20.89 -5.37 -9.00
CA GLN A 102 -20.79 -4.69 -7.71
C GLN A 102 -19.60 -5.22 -6.93
N ARG A 103 -18.92 -4.33 -6.22
CA ARG A 103 -17.82 -4.67 -5.35
C ARG A 103 -18.35 -5.41 -4.13
N GLN A 104 -18.03 -6.69 -4.04
CA GLN A 104 -18.33 -7.55 -2.90
C GLN A 104 -17.03 -8.22 -2.45
N LEU A 105 -16.30 -7.56 -1.56
CA LEU A 105 -15.06 -8.09 -1.02
C LEU A 105 -15.32 -8.63 0.39
N PRO A 106 -14.63 -9.73 0.78
CA PRO A 106 -14.71 -10.24 2.13
C PRO A 106 -14.15 -9.19 3.10
N GLN A 107 -14.79 -9.06 4.26
CA GLN A 107 -14.23 -8.25 5.33
C GLN A 107 -13.07 -8.99 5.98
N GLU A 108 -12.00 -8.25 6.27
CA GLU A 108 -10.90 -8.81 7.05
C GLU A 108 -11.36 -9.02 8.50
N PRO A 109 -11.17 -10.23 9.06
CA PRO A 109 -11.52 -10.49 10.44
C PRO A 109 -10.60 -9.68 11.37
N ARG A 110 -11.15 -9.31 12.54
CA ARG A 110 -10.37 -8.63 13.57
C ARG A 110 -9.19 -9.49 14.01
N GLN A 111 -7.99 -8.95 13.96
CA GLN A 111 -6.81 -9.58 14.49
C GLN A 111 -6.86 -9.61 16.03
N THR A 112 -6.69 -10.78 16.61
CA THR A 112 -6.76 -10.99 18.07
C THR A 112 -5.43 -11.38 18.69
N LYS A 113 -4.42 -11.62 17.87
CA LYS A 113 -3.06 -12.01 18.31
C LYS A 113 -2.03 -11.34 17.43
N GLU A 114 -0.90 -11.07 18.02
CA GLU A 114 0.29 -10.65 17.28
C GLU A 114 0.68 -11.73 16.25
N ARG A 115 1.18 -11.29 15.11
CA ARG A 115 1.79 -12.13 14.07
C ARG A 115 3.19 -11.62 13.85
N ARG A 116 4.17 -12.50 13.98
CA ARG A 116 5.59 -12.19 13.83
C ARG A 116 6.20 -13.02 12.70
N LEU A 117 7.11 -12.40 11.95
CA LEU A 117 7.86 -13.05 10.89
C LEU A 117 9.27 -12.51 10.87
N ASP A 118 10.25 -13.38 11.09
CA ASP A 118 11.68 -13.08 10.95
C ASP A 118 12.15 -13.56 9.59
N VAL A 119 12.80 -12.68 8.84
CA VAL A 119 13.24 -12.94 7.47
C VAL A 119 14.68 -12.53 7.28
N THR A 120 15.51 -13.48 6.86
CA THR A 120 16.90 -13.19 6.51
C THR A 120 17.01 -12.85 5.02
N ARG A 121 17.62 -11.70 4.71
CA ARG A 121 17.92 -11.23 3.36
C ARG A 121 19.31 -10.63 3.30
N ASN A 122 19.87 -10.56 2.10
CA ASN A 122 21.12 -9.83 1.87
C ASN A 122 20.81 -8.32 1.78
N VAL A 123 20.80 -7.66 2.92
CA VAL A 123 20.48 -6.22 3.07
C VAL A 123 21.60 -5.50 3.81
N PRO A 124 21.78 -4.18 3.59
CA PRO A 124 22.87 -3.42 4.24
C PRO A 124 22.77 -3.33 5.76
N VAL A 125 21.56 -3.24 6.30
CA VAL A 125 21.26 -3.14 7.74
C VAL A 125 19.95 -3.84 8.05
N ASP A 126 19.77 -4.26 9.30
CA ASP A 126 18.49 -4.80 9.75
C ASP A 126 17.38 -3.74 9.68
N ALA A 127 16.15 -4.20 9.55
CA ALA A 127 14.98 -3.32 9.51
C ALA A 127 13.81 -3.96 10.24
N LEU A 128 13.10 -3.16 11.01
CA LEU A 128 11.89 -3.53 11.74
C LEU A 128 10.66 -2.91 11.06
N TYR A 129 9.61 -3.71 10.88
CA TYR A 129 8.34 -3.31 10.32
C TYR A 129 7.21 -3.72 11.26
N MET A 130 6.54 -2.75 11.86
CA MET A 130 5.36 -2.96 12.69
C MET A 130 4.15 -2.41 11.97
N VAL A 131 3.06 -3.17 11.91
CA VAL A 131 1.84 -2.75 11.24
C VAL A 131 0.61 -3.04 12.09
N PHE A 132 -0.34 -2.12 12.05
CA PHE A 132 -1.60 -2.19 12.79
C PHE A 132 -2.74 -1.96 11.81
N HIS A 133 -3.84 -2.69 11.97
CA HIS A 133 -5.06 -2.39 11.23
C HIS A 133 -5.61 -1.02 11.63
N MET A 134 -6.04 -0.24 10.66
CA MET A 134 -6.72 1.03 10.88
C MET A 134 -8.04 1.07 10.11
N CYS A 135 -8.83 2.10 10.33
CA CYS A 135 -10.07 2.33 9.61
C CYS A 135 -9.87 2.58 8.11
N ASP A 136 -10.96 2.53 7.36
CA ASP A 136 -11.00 2.92 5.96
C ASP A 136 -10.88 4.43 5.77
N ARG A 137 -10.66 4.85 4.53
CA ARG A 137 -10.42 6.27 4.16
C ARG A 137 -11.62 7.20 4.39
N LEU A 138 -12.83 6.68 4.44
CA LEU A 138 -14.05 7.46 4.63
C LEU A 138 -14.48 7.55 6.10
N HIS A 139 -13.82 6.81 6.98
CA HIS A 139 -14.13 6.79 8.40
C HIS A 139 -13.75 8.13 9.06
N PRO A 140 -14.53 8.65 10.00
CA PRO A 140 -14.24 9.91 10.70
C PRO A 140 -12.86 9.98 11.36
N ASN A 141 -12.36 8.84 11.84
CA ASN A 141 -11.05 8.76 12.51
C ASN A 141 -9.86 8.65 11.54
N TYR A 142 -10.08 8.66 10.22
CA TYR A 142 -8.98 8.52 9.26
C TYR A 142 -7.89 9.59 9.46
N TYR A 143 -8.29 10.84 9.56
CA TYR A 143 -7.37 11.95 9.79
C TYR A 143 -6.73 11.94 11.18
N THR A 144 -7.35 11.27 12.17
CA THR A 144 -6.73 11.05 13.48
C THR A 144 -5.50 10.15 13.36
N TYR A 145 -5.59 9.07 12.58
CA TYR A 145 -4.44 8.21 12.30
C TYR A 145 -3.37 8.94 11.48
N ASP A 146 -3.75 9.77 10.53
CA ASP A 146 -2.84 10.57 9.73
C ASP A 146 -2.05 11.54 10.60
N MET A 147 -2.76 12.33 11.43
CA MET A 147 -2.14 13.23 12.41
C MET A 147 -1.27 12.49 13.44
N LEU A 148 -1.66 11.28 13.85
CA LEU A 148 -0.84 10.46 14.74
C LEU A 148 0.48 10.08 14.07
N SER A 149 0.45 9.68 12.79
CA SER A 149 1.67 9.35 12.06
C SER A 149 2.59 10.57 11.93
N ASP A 150 2.02 11.74 11.67
CA ASP A 150 2.76 13.01 11.60
C ASP A 150 3.40 13.37 12.95
N LEU A 151 2.65 13.27 14.05
CA LEU A 151 3.18 13.52 15.39
C LEU A 151 4.35 12.60 15.73
N LEU A 152 4.28 11.33 15.27
CA LEU A 152 5.32 10.34 15.54
C LEU A 152 6.58 10.58 14.72
N SER A 153 6.48 10.85 13.41
CA SER A 153 7.65 10.83 12.55
C SER A 153 7.81 12.01 11.59
N ASN A 154 6.79 12.85 11.38
CA ASN A 154 6.88 13.89 10.36
C ASN A 154 7.68 15.11 10.85
N GLY A 155 8.86 15.27 10.25
CA GLY A 155 9.76 16.39 10.51
C GLY A 155 10.65 16.24 11.72
N GLN A 156 11.57 17.20 11.86
CA GLN A 156 12.65 17.16 12.84
C GLN A 156 12.21 17.29 14.31
N SER A 157 11.01 17.80 14.57
CA SER A 157 10.44 17.96 15.91
C SER A 157 9.53 16.80 16.34
N SER A 158 9.31 15.83 15.46
CA SER A 158 8.47 14.65 15.75
C SER A 158 9.05 13.79 16.85
N ARG A 159 8.18 13.04 17.54
CA ARG A 159 8.54 12.28 18.74
C ARG A 159 9.63 11.25 18.48
N PHE A 160 9.47 10.40 17.46
CA PHE A 160 10.47 9.39 17.12
C PHE A 160 11.81 9.99 16.74
N VAL A 161 11.80 11.09 15.96
CA VAL A 161 13.05 11.76 15.60
C VAL A 161 13.75 12.35 16.82
N GLN A 162 13.01 13.04 17.70
CA GLN A 162 13.60 13.63 18.88
C GLN A 162 14.08 12.58 19.90
N HIS A 163 13.25 11.58 20.20
CA HIS A 163 13.52 10.66 21.29
C HIS A 163 14.34 9.45 20.85
N LEU A 164 14.00 8.83 19.73
CA LEU A 164 14.61 7.57 19.32
C LEU A 164 15.83 7.77 18.40
N VAL A 165 15.83 8.81 17.56
CA VAL A 165 16.98 9.09 16.68
C VAL A 165 18.01 9.99 17.36
N LYS A 166 17.59 11.20 17.82
CA LYS A 166 18.54 12.19 18.34
C LYS A 166 19.00 11.92 19.77
N LYS A 167 18.05 11.65 20.68
CA LYS A 167 18.36 11.54 22.11
C LYS A 167 18.90 10.15 22.49
N ARG A 168 18.16 9.08 22.13
CA ARG A 168 18.52 7.69 22.51
C ARG A 168 19.43 7.01 21.48
N GLN A 169 19.45 7.49 20.24
CA GLN A 169 20.24 6.95 19.14
C GLN A 169 19.98 5.46 18.87
N VAL A 170 18.75 5.01 19.09
CA VAL A 170 18.31 3.62 18.84
C VAL A 170 18.13 3.35 17.37
N PHE A 171 17.71 4.36 16.62
CA PHE A 171 17.46 4.26 15.17
C PHE A 171 18.33 5.22 14.39
N SER A 172 18.86 4.75 13.26
CA SER A 172 19.41 5.61 12.22
C SER A 172 18.31 6.32 11.41
N HIS A 173 17.17 5.62 11.25
CA HIS A 173 15.97 6.15 10.60
C HIS A 173 14.75 5.40 11.14
N ILE A 174 13.69 6.13 11.43
CA ILE A 174 12.40 5.58 11.81
C ILE A 174 11.29 6.46 11.25
N ASP A 175 10.24 5.84 10.74
CA ASP A 175 9.10 6.51 10.12
C ASP A 175 7.79 5.85 10.54
N ALA A 176 6.73 6.67 10.62
CA ALA A 176 5.36 6.22 10.82
C ALA A 176 4.47 6.85 9.74
N TYR A 177 3.64 6.04 9.10
CA TYR A 177 2.75 6.50 8.02
C TYR A 177 1.51 5.61 7.92
N ILE A 178 0.49 6.11 7.26
CA ILE A 178 -0.73 5.35 6.98
C ILE A 178 -0.80 4.91 5.51
N SER A 179 -1.34 3.72 5.29
CA SER A 179 -1.73 3.25 3.96
C SER A 179 -3.25 3.10 3.91
N GLY A 180 -3.93 4.24 3.71
CA GLY A 180 -5.38 4.29 3.66
C GLY A 180 -5.93 3.85 2.31
N SER A 181 -7.06 3.15 2.33
CA SER A 181 -7.77 2.70 1.14
C SER A 181 -9.28 2.77 1.35
N ILE A 182 -10.08 2.31 0.37
CA ILE A 182 -11.55 2.27 0.47
C ILE A 182 -12.01 1.32 1.58
N ASP A 183 -11.29 0.21 1.80
CA ASP A 183 -11.49 -0.67 2.97
C ASP A 183 -10.42 -0.40 4.02
N ALA A 184 -10.52 -1.11 5.16
CA ALA A 184 -9.60 -0.96 6.28
C ALA A 184 -8.13 -1.01 5.83
N GLY A 185 -7.40 0.02 6.19
CA GLY A 185 -5.99 0.20 5.86
C GLY A 185 -5.04 -0.26 6.95
N LEU A 186 -3.79 0.15 6.83
CA LEU A 186 -2.73 -0.15 7.80
C LEU A 186 -2.03 1.12 8.27
N PHE A 187 -1.75 1.16 9.55
CA PHE A 187 -0.81 2.08 10.16
C PHE A 187 0.56 1.39 10.24
N HIS A 188 1.58 2.02 9.73
CA HIS A 188 2.92 1.47 9.63
C HIS A 188 3.88 2.22 10.54
N ILE A 189 4.77 1.49 11.19
CA ILE A 189 6.00 2.00 11.80
C ILE A 189 7.13 1.20 11.21
N THR A 190 8.12 1.87 10.61
CA THR A 190 9.27 1.24 9.97
C THR A 190 10.54 1.86 10.50
N GLY A 191 11.50 1.03 10.91
CA GLY A 191 12.73 1.53 11.50
C GLY A 191 13.96 0.75 11.05
N LYS A 192 15.08 1.47 10.92
CA LYS A 192 16.41 0.89 10.75
C LYS A 192 17.19 1.17 12.02
N PRO A 193 17.48 0.16 12.86
CA PRO A 193 18.26 0.33 14.06
C PRO A 193 19.63 0.98 13.80
N ALA A 194 20.16 1.68 14.77
CA ALA A 194 21.52 2.17 14.72
C ALA A 194 22.51 1.01 14.87
N LEU A 195 23.74 1.24 14.46
CA LEU A 195 24.78 0.21 14.54
C LEU A 195 24.96 -0.29 15.98
N GLY A 196 24.88 -1.60 16.17
CA GLY A 196 25.03 -2.25 17.47
C GLY A 196 23.74 -2.37 18.30
N ILE A 197 22.62 -1.88 17.80
CA ILE A 197 21.30 -2.03 18.44
C ILE A 197 20.60 -3.26 17.84
N SER A 198 20.11 -4.16 18.70
CA SER A 198 19.35 -5.33 18.27
C SER A 198 17.92 -4.98 17.83
N LEU A 199 17.27 -5.87 17.07
CA LEU A 199 15.87 -5.69 16.68
C LEU A 199 14.93 -5.69 17.89
N GLU A 200 15.22 -6.50 18.90
CA GLU A 200 14.45 -6.58 20.16
C GLU A 200 14.56 -5.26 20.96
N GLU A 201 15.75 -4.70 21.06
CA GLU A 201 15.97 -3.40 21.73
C GLU A 201 15.28 -2.27 20.97
N ALA A 202 15.35 -2.29 19.63
CA ALA A 202 14.68 -1.32 18.77
C ALA A 202 13.15 -1.40 18.90
N GLU A 203 12.59 -2.60 18.93
CA GLU A 203 11.16 -2.83 19.12
C GLU A 203 10.70 -2.33 20.50
N ALA A 204 11.42 -2.69 21.56
CA ALA A 204 11.11 -2.25 22.92
C ALA A 204 11.09 -0.71 23.01
N ALA A 205 12.05 -0.04 22.38
CA ALA A 205 12.11 1.42 22.36
C ALA A 205 10.91 2.08 21.66
N ILE A 206 10.37 1.45 20.60
CA ILE A 206 9.13 1.93 19.97
C ILE A 206 7.95 1.80 20.93
N TRP A 207 7.79 0.63 21.57
CA TRP A 207 6.70 0.41 22.53
C TRP A 207 6.76 1.38 23.70
N GLU A 208 7.92 1.59 24.30
CA GLU A 208 8.11 2.57 25.37
C GLU A 208 7.69 4.00 24.95
N GLU A 209 8.01 4.38 23.72
CA GLU A 209 7.64 5.70 23.22
C GLU A 209 6.13 5.83 22.93
N LEU A 210 5.50 4.75 22.46
CA LEU A 210 4.04 4.71 22.25
C LEU A 210 3.27 4.71 23.57
N GLU A 211 3.76 3.98 24.58
CA GLU A 211 3.13 3.95 25.92
C GLU A 211 3.28 5.26 26.69
N ALA A 212 4.30 6.06 26.34
CA ALA A 212 4.54 7.37 26.95
C ALA A 212 3.70 8.51 26.33
N MET A 213 2.80 8.20 25.39
CA MET A 213 1.89 9.18 24.77
C MET A 213 0.61 9.35 25.56
#